data_1daa7c6ac0fa43d99438339ea516ca1c
#
_entry.id   1daa7c6ac0fa43d99438339ea516ca1c
#
_cell.length_a   1.000
_cell.length_b   1.000
_cell.length_c   1.000
_cell.angle_alpha   90.00
_cell.angle_beta   90.00
_cell.angle_gamma   90.00
#
_symmetry.space_group_name_H-M   'P 1'
#
loop_
_entity.id
_entity.type
_entity.pdbx_description
1 polymer ?
#
loop_
_entity_poly.entity_id
_entity_poly.type
_entity_poly.pdbx_seq_one_letter_code
_entity_poly.pdbx_strand_id
1 'polypeptide(L)'
;VPPDEPEPEASVLQGATEGNGIDIVLMGDAFSVQEINDGTYESVMEDVMDYFFDVEPFRSYRHLFNVHMVTIASEQSGYAEGIDTPLQCRYGDGNSITGSDASAFRYARLAVPEERMDEVLVIAVLNSDTFGGTCYMYPPDKGDSANGISVAYIPAVDMKIHLCGLVQHEACGHG
;
A
#
# COMPACT_ATOMS: atom_id res chain seq x y z
N VAL A 1 0.61 19.98 11.20
CA VAL A 1 -0.54 19.10 11.38
C VAL A 1 -1.61 19.90 12.10
N PRO A 2 -2.84 20.03 11.57
CA PRO A 2 -3.96 20.60 12.30
C PRO A 2 -4.19 19.81 13.59
N PRO A 3 -4.64 20.45 14.67
CA PRO A 3 -4.72 19.83 16.00
C PRO A 3 -5.74 18.68 16.14
N ASP A 4 -6.46 18.33 15.08
CA ASP A 4 -7.50 17.30 15.06
C ASP A 4 -7.23 16.13 14.07
N GLU A 5 -6.06 16.10 13.40
CA GLU A 5 -5.69 14.95 12.58
C GLU A 5 -5.07 13.84 13.44
N PRO A 6 -5.56 12.60 13.32
CA PRO A 6 -4.97 11.47 14.03
C PRO A 6 -3.52 11.25 13.56
N GLU A 7 -2.64 10.99 14.51
CA GLU A 7 -1.27 10.59 14.20
C GLU A 7 -1.30 9.28 13.38
N PRO A 8 -0.41 9.11 12.40
CA PRO A 8 -0.30 7.87 11.65
C PRO A 8 -0.04 6.68 12.57
N GLU A 9 -0.82 5.61 12.40
CA GLU A 9 -0.77 4.43 13.26
C GLU A 9 -0.64 3.16 12.42
N ALA A 10 0.19 2.21 12.90
CA ALA A 10 0.32 0.90 12.29
C ALA A 10 -0.47 -0.17 13.06
N SER A 11 -1.15 -1.04 12.31
CA SER A 11 -1.84 -2.21 12.84
C SER A 11 -1.50 -3.46 12.01
N VAL A 12 -1.74 -4.64 12.59
CA VAL A 12 -1.47 -5.93 11.93
C VAL A 12 -2.80 -6.51 11.45
N LEU A 13 -2.98 -6.67 10.14
CA LEU A 13 -4.13 -7.35 9.55
C LEU A 13 -3.94 -8.87 9.56
N GLN A 14 -2.72 -9.33 9.31
CA GLN A 14 -2.36 -10.76 9.29
C GLN A 14 -0.93 -10.96 9.77
N GLY A 15 -0.70 -11.97 10.60
CA GLY A 15 0.64 -12.41 10.99
C GLY A 15 1.01 -13.73 10.32
N ALA A 16 2.28 -13.88 9.93
CA ALA A 16 2.82 -15.13 9.46
C ALA A 16 2.72 -16.23 10.55
N THR A 17 2.46 -17.47 10.15
CA THR A 17 2.41 -18.61 11.06
C THR A 17 3.69 -19.46 11.01
N GLU A 18 4.60 -19.16 10.09
CA GLU A 18 5.90 -19.82 9.95
C GLU A 18 7.02 -18.78 9.72
N GLY A 19 8.13 -18.95 10.42
CA GLY A 19 9.31 -18.11 10.31
C GLY A 19 9.07 -16.66 10.77
N ASN A 20 9.86 -15.74 10.24
CA ASN A 20 9.72 -14.29 10.50
C ASN A 20 8.66 -13.62 9.62
N GLY A 21 8.23 -14.30 8.57
CA GLY A 21 7.30 -13.79 7.57
C GLY A 21 7.92 -12.83 6.55
N ILE A 22 7.20 -12.64 5.46
CA ILE A 22 7.49 -11.62 4.43
C ILE A 22 6.55 -10.46 4.71
N ASP A 23 7.07 -9.24 4.79
CA ASP A 23 6.27 -8.07 5.16
C ASP A 23 5.65 -7.38 3.96
N ILE A 24 4.33 -7.19 4.03
CA ILE A 24 3.56 -6.32 3.14
C ILE A 24 2.99 -5.19 3.98
N VAL A 25 3.13 -3.95 3.52
CA VAL A 25 2.58 -2.77 4.18
C VAL A 25 1.57 -2.10 3.26
N LEU A 26 0.32 -2.05 3.70
CA LEU A 26 -0.77 -1.36 3.03
C LEU A 26 -0.94 0.03 3.64
N MET A 27 -1.13 1.04 2.81
CA MET A 27 -1.42 2.40 3.25
C MET A 27 -2.26 3.15 2.21
N GLY A 28 -3.12 4.06 2.67
CA GLY A 28 -4.00 4.83 1.83
C GLY A 28 -3.55 6.27 1.65
N ASP A 29 -3.88 6.86 0.50
CA ASP A 29 -3.70 8.27 0.21
C ASP A 29 -5.02 8.91 -0.22
N ALA A 30 -5.27 10.16 0.16
CA ALA A 30 -6.51 10.88 -0.07
C ALA A 30 -7.76 10.27 0.64
N PHE A 31 -7.57 9.59 1.76
CA PHE A 31 -8.66 9.18 2.65
C PHE A 31 -8.80 10.16 3.82
N SER A 32 -10.01 10.64 4.05
CA SER A 32 -10.31 11.55 5.14
C SER A 32 -10.40 10.85 6.50
N VAL A 33 -10.33 11.64 7.58
CA VAL A 33 -10.58 11.16 8.95
C VAL A 33 -11.95 10.50 9.08
N GLN A 34 -12.96 10.97 8.34
CA GLN A 34 -14.29 10.37 8.36
C GLN A 34 -14.27 8.94 7.80
N GLU A 35 -13.59 8.70 6.68
CA GLU A 35 -13.47 7.38 6.06
C GLU A 35 -12.62 6.41 6.90
N ILE A 36 -11.72 6.92 7.69
CA ILE A 36 -11.01 6.13 8.71
C ILE A 36 -11.97 5.73 9.84
N ASN A 37 -12.74 6.70 10.36
CA ASN A 37 -13.63 6.47 11.50
C ASN A 37 -14.84 5.60 11.18
N ASP A 38 -15.35 5.65 9.95
CA ASP A 38 -16.50 4.83 9.53
C ASP A 38 -16.11 3.42 9.00
N GLY A 39 -14.81 3.11 8.97
CA GLY A 39 -14.27 1.82 8.56
C GLY A 39 -14.07 1.65 7.05
N THR A 40 -14.33 2.67 6.24
CA THR A 40 -14.11 2.62 4.78
C THR A 40 -12.64 2.35 4.45
N TYR A 41 -11.72 3.06 5.12
CA TYR A 41 -10.28 2.88 4.95
C TYR A 41 -9.85 1.42 5.20
N GLU A 42 -10.22 0.87 6.36
CA GLU A 42 -9.87 -0.50 6.75
C GLU A 42 -10.45 -1.52 5.76
N SER A 43 -11.72 -1.34 5.37
CA SER A 43 -12.38 -2.24 4.40
C SER A 43 -11.68 -2.27 3.05
N VAL A 44 -11.19 -1.13 2.56
CA VAL A 44 -10.41 -1.07 1.31
C VAL A 44 -9.08 -1.81 1.45
N MET A 45 -8.38 -1.64 2.57
CA MET A 45 -7.10 -2.33 2.81
C MET A 45 -7.30 -3.85 2.94
N GLU A 46 -8.36 -4.29 3.61
CA GLU A 46 -8.72 -5.71 3.69
C GLU A 46 -9.05 -6.31 2.31
N ASP A 47 -9.79 -5.59 1.46
CA ASP A 47 -10.07 -6.01 0.09
C ASP A 47 -8.77 -6.13 -0.72
N VAL A 48 -7.84 -5.18 -0.60
CA VAL A 48 -6.52 -5.25 -1.26
C VAL A 48 -5.72 -6.47 -0.79
N MET A 49 -5.68 -6.72 0.50
CA MET A 49 -5.03 -7.90 1.07
C MET A 49 -5.65 -9.20 0.51
N ASP A 50 -6.95 -9.30 0.50
CA ASP A 50 -7.63 -10.50 0.02
C ASP A 50 -7.41 -10.73 -1.47
N TYR A 51 -7.40 -9.68 -2.30
CA TYR A 51 -7.09 -9.79 -3.72
C TYR A 51 -5.64 -10.17 -3.98
N PHE A 52 -4.69 -9.70 -3.17
CA PHE A 52 -3.31 -10.14 -3.26
C PHE A 52 -3.18 -11.65 -3.07
N PHE A 53 -3.89 -12.20 -2.10
CA PHE A 53 -3.87 -13.64 -1.81
C PHE A 53 -4.87 -14.47 -2.62
N ASP A 54 -5.64 -13.89 -3.52
CA ASP A 54 -6.57 -14.64 -4.39
C ASP A 54 -5.91 -15.27 -5.62
N VAL A 55 -4.62 -15.02 -5.85
CA VAL A 55 -3.86 -15.56 -6.98
C VAL A 55 -2.71 -16.46 -6.52
N GLU A 56 -2.41 -17.52 -7.29
CA GLU A 56 -1.24 -18.36 -7.04
C GLU A 56 0.06 -17.68 -7.55
N PRO A 57 1.17 -17.83 -6.86
CA PRO A 57 1.43 -18.73 -5.71
C PRO A 57 1.07 -18.12 -4.34
N PHE A 58 0.70 -16.85 -4.26
CA PHE A 58 0.48 -16.13 -3.00
C PHE A 58 -0.63 -16.77 -2.14
N ARG A 59 -1.69 -17.31 -2.77
CA ARG A 59 -2.75 -18.04 -2.06
C ARG A 59 -2.20 -19.22 -1.26
N SER A 60 -1.38 -20.06 -1.88
CA SER A 60 -0.78 -21.23 -1.23
C SER A 60 0.24 -20.87 -0.15
N TYR A 61 0.91 -19.73 -0.29
CA TYR A 61 1.95 -19.26 0.63
C TYR A 61 1.48 -18.15 1.59
N ARG A 62 0.18 -17.87 1.64
CA ARG A 62 -0.39 -16.81 2.48
C ARG A 62 0.11 -16.87 3.94
N HIS A 63 0.30 -18.05 4.47
CA HIS A 63 0.77 -18.31 5.83
C HIS A 63 2.21 -17.83 6.13
N LEU A 64 2.98 -17.46 5.09
CA LEU A 64 4.34 -16.92 5.21
C LEU A 64 4.38 -15.39 5.24
N PHE A 65 3.23 -14.71 5.15
CA PHE A 65 3.20 -13.25 5.06
C PHE A 65 2.70 -12.59 6.33
N ASN A 66 3.36 -11.49 6.71
CA ASN A 66 2.81 -10.49 7.60
C ASN A 66 2.19 -9.38 6.74
N VAL A 67 0.97 -8.98 7.05
CA VAL A 67 0.32 -7.84 6.40
C VAL A 67 0.01 -6.79 7.45
N HIS A 68 0.58 -5.63 7.25
CA HIS A 68 0.41 -4.47 8.10
C HIS A 68 -0.43 -3.43 7.38
N MET A 69 -1.22 -2.69 8.12
CA MET A 69 -1.92 -1.50 7.65
C MET A 69 -1.35 -0.29 8.38
N VAL A 70 -0.98 0.75 7.64
CA VAL A 70 -0.63 2.05 8.20
C VAL A 70 -1.75 3.02 7.89
N THR A 71 -2.45 3.47 8.91
CA THR A 71 -3.54 4.43 8.79
C THR A 71 -2.98 5.83 8.71
N ILE A 72 -3.29 6.55 7.63
CA ILE A 72 -2.83 7.91 7.35
C ILE A 72 -4.04 8.74 6.91
N ALA A 73 -4.31 9.82 7.62
CA ALA A 73 -5.38 10.74 7.26
C ALA A 73 -4.93 11.77 6.22
N SER A 74 -5.83 12.14 5.33
CA SER A 74 -5.73 13.29 4.43
C SER A 74 -6.78 14.33 4.80
N GLU A 75 -6.49 15.61 4.56
CA GLU A 75 -7.45 16.69 4.81
C GLU A 75 -8.75 16.54 4.00
N GLN A 76 -8.66 15.92 2.82
CA GLN A 76 -9.77 15.77 1.89
C GLN A 76 -9.99 14.30 1.54
N SER A 77 -11.25 13.93 1.29
CA SER A 77 -11.66 12.66 0.74
C SER A 77 -11.57 12.67 -0.78
N GLY A 78 -10.95 11.64 -1.34
CA GLY A 78 -10.84 11.43 -2.77
C GLY A 78 -9.75 12.26 -3.45
N TYR A 79 -9.17 11.67 -4.49
CA TYR A 79 -8.15 12.34 -5.30
C TYR A 79 -8.75 13.49 -6.10
N ALA A 80 -8.07 14.64 -6.10
CA ALA A 80 -8.29 15.73 -7.04
C ALA A 80 -6.93 16.32 -7.46
N GLU A 81 -6.85 16.80 -8.70
CA GLU A 81 -5.62 17.41 -9.19
C GLU A 81 -5.23 18.64 -8.36
N GLY A 82 -3.98 18.70 -7.95
CA GLY A 82 -3.42 19.83 -7.19
C GLY A 82 -3.67 19.80 -5.69
N ILE A 83 -4.30 18.75 -5.14
CA ILE A 83 -4.35 18.56 -3.68
C ILE A 83 -3.02 18.06 -3.14
N ASP A 84 -2.72 18.45 -1.92
CA ASP A 84 -1.57 17.92 -1.18
C ASP A 84 -2.04 16.78 -0.29
N THR A 85 -1.40 15.62 -0.43
CA THR A 85 -1.73 14.40 0.31
C THR A 85 -0.47 13.79 0.93
N PRO A 86 -0.59 12.99 1.99
CA PRO A 86 0.56 12.43 2.70
C PRO A 86 1.54 11.64 1.83
N LEU A 87 1.04 10.89 0.83
CA LEU A 87 1.86 10.13 -0.11
C LEU A 87 2.09 10.87 -1.43
N GLN A 88 1.44 12.02 -1.64
CA GLN A 88 1.55 12.83 -2.85
C GLN A 88 1.23 12.05 -4.13
N CYS A 89 0.27 11.11 -4.04
CA CYS A 89 -0.14 10.32 -5.19
C CYS A 89 -0.79 11.19 -6.25
N ARG A 90 -0.44 10.95 -7.52
CA ARG A 90 -0.98 11.66 -8.66
C ARG A 90 -0.95 10.80 -9.92
N TYR A 91 -1.87 11.07 -10.82
CA TYR A 91 -1.85 10.48 -12.15
C TYR A 91 -0.80 11.15 -13.03
N GLY A 92 -0.10 10.33 -13.81
CA GLY A 92 0.85 10.74 -14.84
C GLY A 92 0.40 10.28 -16.23
N ASP A 93 1.33 10.28 -17.17
CA ASP A 93 1.06 9.82 -18.53
C ASP A 93 0.69 8.34 -18.57
N GLY A 94 -0.27 7.98 -19.46
CA GLY A 94 -0.65 6.59 -19.70
C GLY A 94 -1.32 5.89 -18.52
N ASN A 95 -2.04 6.63 -17.67
CA ASN A 95 -2.69 6.12 -16.45
C ASN A 95 -1.71 5.59 -15.39
N SER A 96 -0.46 5.96 -15.43
CA SER A 96 0.47 5.69 -14.34
C SER A 96 0.04 6.45 -13.08
N ILE A 97 0.29 5.85 -11.91
CA ILE A 97 0.18 6.55 -10.63
C ILE A 97 1.59 6.67 -10.06
N THR A 98 1.96 7.87 -9.65
CA THR A 98 3.23 8.14 -8.96
C THR A 98 2.95 8.75 -7.61
N GLY A 99 3.87 8.57 -6.67
CA GLY A 99 3.78 9.16 -5.34
C GLY A 99 5.16 9.49 -4.79
N SER A 100 5.21 9.85 -3.54
CA SER A 100 6.46 10.06 -2.80
C SER A 100 6.92 8.74 -2.18
N ASP A 101 7.84 8.02 -2.84
CA ASP A 101 8.43 6.79 -2.30
C ASP A 101 9.09 7.03 -0.94
N ALA A 102 9.74 8.19 -0.77
CA ALA A 102 10.32 8.58 0.52
C ALA A 102 9.27 8.68 1.64
N SER A 103 8.08 9.19 1.34
CA SER A 103 6.95 9.22 2.29
C SER A 103 6.40 7.82 2.54
N ALA A 104 6.20 7.02 1.49
CA ALA A 104 5.73 5.64 1.60
C ALA A 104 6.65 4.81 2.50
N PHE A 105 7.97 4.88 2.29
CA PHE A 105 8.94 4.16 3.12
C PHE A 105 9.03 4.71 4.55
N ARG A 106 8.88 6.02 4.73
CA ARG A 106 8.82 6.61 6.07
C ARG A 106 7.64 6.07 6.88
N TYR A 107 6.46 5.97 6.26
CA TYR A 107 5.28 5.42 6.91
C TYR A 107 5.38 3.90 7.11
N ALA A 108 5.96 3.16 6.16
CA ALA A 108 6.18 1.72 6.31
C ALA A 108 7.04 1.37 7.54
N ARG A 109 7.99 2.24 7.91
CA ARG A 109 8.81 2.09 9.13
C ARG A 109 8.04 2.17 10.45
N LEU A 110 6.77 2.61 10.43
CA LEU A 110 5.90 2.49 11.60
C LEU A 110 5.47 1.05 11.87
N ALA A 111 5.46 0.22 10.83
CA ALA A 111 4.99 -1.17 10.88
C ALA A 111 6.12 -2.19 10.83
N VAL A 112 7.20 -1.89 10.11
CA VAL A 112 8.31 -2.82 9.85
C VAL A 112 9.61 -2.23 10.38
N PRO A 113 10.39 -3.00 11.16
CA PRO A 113 11.69 -2.51 11.67
C PRO A 113 12.70 -2.30 10.54
N GLU A 114 13.64 -1.37 10.74
CA GLU A 114 14.59 -0.91 9.72
C GLU A 114 15.40 -2.04 9.08
N GLU A 115 15.78 -3.05 9.86
CA GLU A 115 16.55 -4.21 9.41
C GLU A 115 15.79 -5.14 8.44
N ARG A 116 14.48 -4.91 8.28
CA ARG A 116 13.62 -5.69 7.36
C ARG A 116 13.04 -4.85 6.22
N MET A 117 13.37 -3.57 6.18
CA MET A 117 12.84 -2.66 5.16
C MET A 117 13.30 -2.97 3.75
N ASP A 118 14.43 -3.65 3.58
CA ASP A 118 14.99 -4.04 2.27
C ASP A 118 14.28 -5.25 1.62
N GLU A 119 13.31 -5.85 2.33
CA GLU A 119 12.52 -7.00 1.86
C GLU A 119 11.00 -6.70 1.84
N VAL A 120 10.62 -5.42 1.94
CA VAL A 120 9.23 -5.03 2.11
C VAL A 120 8.56 -4.74 0.77
N LEU A 121 7.31 -5.19 0.62
CA LEU A 121 6.38 -4.70 -0.41
C LEU A 121 5.45 -3.67 0.21
N VAL A 122 5.52 -2.44 -0.28
CA VAL A 122 4.57 -1.37 0.07
C VAL A 122 3.49 -1.29 -1.01
N ILE A 123 2.22 -1.27 -0.62
CA ILE A 123 1.08 -1.02 -1.51
C ILE A 123 0.39 0.26 -1.06
N ALA A 124 0.54 1.30 -1.86
CA ALA A 124 -0.08 2.60 -1.65
C ALA A 124 -1.38 2.69 -2.45
N VAL A 125 -2.50 2.86 -1.77
CA VAL A 125 -3.85 2.86 -2.34
C VAL A 125 -4.37 4.29 -2.40
N LEU A 126 -4.51 4.83 -3.60
CA LEU A 126 -5.08 6.16 -3.84
C LEU A 126 -6.61 6.09 -3.84
N ASN A 127 -7.26 6.90 -3.02
CA ASN A 127 -8.72 7.03 -3.00
C ASN A 127 -9.22 7.69 -4.28
N SER A 128 -9.41 6.89 -5.31
CA SER A 128 -9.82 7.33 -6.65
C SER A 128 -10.52 6.22 -7.42
N ASP A 129 -11.55 6.58 -8.19
CA ASP A 129 -12.26 5.67 -9.10
C ASP A 129 -11.63 5.59 -10.50
N THR A 130 -10.56 6.34 -10.74
CA THR A 130 -9.89 6.36 -12.03
C THR A 130 -8.91 5.21 -12.13
N PHE A 131 -9.03 4.41 -13.21
CA PHE A 131 -8.13 3.29 -13.48
C PHE A 131 -6.69 3.76 -13.70
N GLY A 132 -5.73 3.05 -13.10
CA GLY A 132 -4.31 3.32 -13.24
C GLY A 132 -3.48 2.40 -12.36
N GLY A 133 -2.18 2.54 -12.38
CA GLY A 133 -1.28 1.81 -11.50
C GLY A 133 0.17 1.92 -11.95
N THR A 134 1.08 1.65 -11.04
CA THR A 134 2.53 1.55 -11.30
C THR A 134 3.20 0.85 -10.14
N CYS A 135 4.17 -0.01 -10.43
CA CYS A 135 5.05 -0.57 -9.42
C CYS A 135 6.50 -0.15 -9.67
N TYR A 136 7.19 0.29 -8.63
CA TYR A 136 8.61 0.58 -8.63
C TYR A 136 9.34 -0.45 -7.78
N MET A 137 10.38 -1.05 -8.34
CA MET A 137 11.29 -1.95 -7.63
C MET A 137 12.64 -1.27 -7.46
N TYR A 138 13.15 -1.27 -6.25
CA TYR A 138 14.47 -0.78 -5.91
C TYR A 138 15.36 -1.98 -5.60
N PRO A 139 16.27 -2.36 -6.51
CA PRO A 139 17.17 -3.47 -6.24
C PRO A 139 18.05 -3.16 -5.03
N PRO A 140 18.42 -4.17 -4.25
CA PRO A 140 19.34 -3.98 -3.13
C PRO A 140 20.64 -3.36 -3.62
N ASP A 141 21.21 -2.48 -2.82
CA ASP A 141 22.52 -1.87 -3.11
C ASP A 141 23.54 -2.97 -3.37
N LYS A 142 24.31 -2.82 -4.43
CA LYS A 142 25.22 -3.75 -5.04
C LYS A 142 26.04 -4.53 -4.00
N GLY A 143 25.58 -5.68 -3.63
CA GLY A 143 26.50 -6.56 -2.94
C GLY A 143 25.99 -7.81 -2.30
N ASP A 144 24.81 -7.94 -1.74
CA ASP A 144 24.59 -9.15 -0.94
C ASP A 144 23.17 -9.63 -0.67
N SER A 145 22.13 -9.08 -1.17
CA SER A 145 20.82 -9.74 -1.01
C SER A 145 19.96 -9.64 -2.26
N ALA A 146 19.28 -10.73 -2.53
CA ALA A 146 18.43 -10.90 -3.70
C ALA A 146 17.12 -10.11 -3.61
N ASN A 147 16.86 -9.43 -2.51
CA ASN A 147 15.60 -8.79 -2.21
C ASN A 147 15.74 -7.27 -2.25
N GLY A 148 14.78 -6.61 -2.83
CA GLY A 148 14.69 -5.17 -2.90
C GLY A 148 13.37 -4.69 -2.34
N ILE A 149 13.33 -3.43 -1.91
CA ILE A 149 12.09 -2.78 -1.53
C ILE A 149 11.27 -2.47 -2.78
N SER A 150 9.97 -2.74 -2.71
CA SER A 150 9.04 -2.43 -3.81
C SER A 150 7.91 -1.55 -3.32
N VAL A 151 7.42 -0.66 -4.18
CA VAL A 151 6.22 0.12 -3.92
C VAL A 151 5.28 0.08 -5.12
N ALA A 152 4.06 -0.41 -4.89
CA ALA A 152 2.99 -0.43 -5.86
C ALA A 152 1.99 0.69 -5.53
N TYR A 153 1.67 1.53 -6.50
CA TYR A 153 0.64 2.55 -6.42
C TYR A 153 -0.58 2.09 -7.21
N ILE A 154 -1.72 1.95 -6.55
CA ILE A 154 -2.98 1.50 -7.15
C ILE A 154 -4.13 2.39 -6.71
N PRO A 155 -5.19 2.59 -7.52
CA PRO A 155 -6.39 3.29 -7.08
C PRO A 155 -7.36 2.35 -6.38
N ALA A 156 -8.15 2.88 -5.45
CA ALA A 156 -9.28 2.20 -4.82
C ALA A 156 -10.52 2.26 -5.71
N VAL A 157 -10.46 1.66 -6.90
CA VAL A 157 -11.59 1.67 -7.84
C VAL A 157 -12.79 0.90 -7.29
N ASP A 158 -13.97 1.48 -7.40
CA ASP A 158 -15.23 0.99 -6.81
C ASP A 158 -15.69 -0.38 -7.36
N MET A 159 -15.14 -0.81 -8.50
CA MET A 159 -15.45 -2.09 -9.10
C MET A 159 -14.46 -3.17 -8.63
N LYS A 160 -14.94 -4.09 -7.78
CA LYS A 160 -14.15 -5.22 -7.24
C LYS A 160 -13.25 -5.92 -8.27
N ILE A 161 -13.75 -6.13 -9.49
CA ILE A 161 -12.99 -6.81 -10.54
C ILE A 161 -11.79 -5.96 -11.02
N HIS A 162 -11.91 -4.64 -11.03
CA HIS A 162 -10.81 -3.76 -11.44
C HIS A 162 -9.75 -3.67 -10.35
N LEU A 163 -10.14 -3.49 -9.11
CA LEU A 163 -9.19 -3.48 -7.98
C LEU A 163 -8.44 -4.80 -7.86
N CYS A 164 -9.14 -5.93 -7.94
CA CYS A 164 -8.54 -7.25 -7.96
C CYS A 164 -7.47 -7.38 -9.07
N GLY A 165 -7.82 -6.99 -10.30
CA GLY A 165 -6.88 -7.04 -11.44
C GLY A 165 -5.65 -6.14 -11.25
N LEU A 166 -5.83 -4.95 -10.66
CA LEU A 166 -4.72 -4.02 -10.40
C LEU A 166 -3.79 -4.55 -9.30
N VAL A 167 -4.33 -5.05 -8.20
CA VAL A 167 -3.51 -5.67 -7.13
C VAL A 167 -2.70 -6.83 -7.70
N GLN A 168 -3.32 -7.70 -8.48
CA GLN A 168 -2.64 -8.85 -9.09
C GLN A 168 -1.59 -8.43 -10.11
N HIS A 169 -1.83 -7.38 -10.89
CA HIS A 169 -0.87 -6.89 -11.89
C HIS A 169 0.29 -6.14 -11.24
N GLU A 170 0.02 -5.13 -10.44
CA GLU A 170 1.05 -4.23 -9.91
C GLU A 170 1.79 -4.84 -8.72
N ALA A 171 1.08 -5.38 -7.74
CA ALA A 171 1.71 -5.89 -6.53
C ALA A 171 2.23 -7.33 -6.67
N CYS A 172 1.46 -8.24 -7.28
CA CYS A 172 1.87 -9.63 -7.44
C CYS A 172 2.75 -9.86 -8.68
N GLY A 173 2.57 -9.07 -9.74
CA GLY A 173 3.28 -9.24 -11.01
C GLY A 173 4.57 -8.46 -11.12
N HIS A 174 4.67 -7.32 -10.46
CA HIS A 174 5.81 -6.41 -10.51
C HIS A 174 6.46 -6.15 -9.15
N GLY A 175 5.75 -6.42 -8.04
CA GLY A 175 6.22 -6.23 -6.66
C GLY A 175 7.17 -7.27 -6.12
#